data_9ca7a14894488f98de9f2547b8f22585
#
_entry.id   9ca7a14894488f98de9f2547b8f22585
#
_cell.length_a   1.000
_cell.length_b   1.000
_cell.length_c   1.000
_cell.angle_alpha   90.00
_cell.angle_beta   90.00
_cell.angle_gamma   90.00
#
_symmetry.space_group_name_H-M   'P 1'
#
loop_
_entity.id
_entity.type
_entity.pdbx_description
1 polymer ?
#
loop_
_entity_poly.entity_id
_entity_poly.type
_entity_poly.pdbx_seq_one_letter_code
_entity_poly.pdbx_strand_id
1 'polypeptide(L)'
;IEAALRVVSWPGRMEVLKETPLVIIDGAHNLPAIERLVQNMTAHVGKRQTLLFSALTRKDSKQMLLRLQEALPEVNIILTSFHPSKGQSIARSDVEMVLGSSKISYEENFEDVIDRFTSSTDDKSELWVTGSLYFIAEVRHWWKNRKPKEE
;
A
#
# COMPACT_ATOMS: atom_id res chain seq x y z
N ILE A 1 -17.92 -16.62 -6.67
CA ILE A 1 -17.64 -15.94 -5.39
C ILE A 1 -16.68 -14.78 -5.61
N GLU A 2 -15.57 -14.99 -6.30
CA GLU A 2 -14.63 -13.91 -6.59
C GLU A 2 -15.26 -12.78 -7.40
N ALA A 3 -16.07 -13.13 -8.40
CA ALA A 3 -16.77 -12.13 -9.19
C ALA A 3 -17.76 -11.32 -8.35
N ALA A 4 -18.45 -11.96 -7.42
CA ALA A 4 -19.37 -11.27 -6.52
C ALA A 4 -18.62 -10.31 -5.58
N LEU A 5 -17.45 -10.70 -5.08
CA LEU A 5 -16.62 -9.84 -4.23
C LEU A 5 -16.14 -8.60 -5.01
N ARG A 6 -15.80 -8.75 -6.28
CA ARG A 6 -15.40 -7.63 -7.12
C ARG A 6 -16.54 -6.64 -7.35
N VAL A 7 -17.75 -7.14 -7.50
CA VAL A 7 -18.94 -6.29 -7.72
C VAL A 7 -19.26 -5.42 -6.52
N VAL A 8 -18.98 -5.90 -5.30
CA VAL A 8 -19.30 -5.16 -4.08
C VAL A 8 -18.12 -4.38 -3.52
N SER A 9 -17.01 -4.28 -4.25
CA SER A 9 -15.87 -3.50 -3.75
C SER A 9 -16.16 -1.99 -3.87
N TRP A 10 -15.77 -1.25 -2.84
CA TRP A 10 -15.95 0.19 -2.76
C TRP A 10 -14.64 0.89 -3.14
N PRO A 11 -14.71 2.10 -3.74
CA PRO A 11 -13.49 2.86 -3.99
C PRO A 11 -12.62 3.00 -2.74
N GLY A 12 -11.33 2.63 -2.84
CA GLY A 12 -10.40 2.71 -1.73
C GLY A 12 -10.56 1.62 -0.68
N ARG A 13 -11.42 0.62 -0.90
CA ARG A 13 -11.54 -0.54 -0.01
C ARG A 13 -11.30 -1.81 -0.80
N MET A 14 -10.15 -2.43 -0.60
CA MET A 14 -9.74 -3.62 -1.34
C MET A 14 -9.98 -3.44 -2.85
N GLU A 15 -9.72 -2.26 -3.33
CA GLU A 15 -9.94 -1.93 -4.75
C GLU A 15 -8.79 -2.46 -5.57
N VAL A 16 -9.09 -3.29 -6.56
CA VAL A 16 -8.09 -3.84 -7.48
C VAL A 16 -7.84 -2.82 -8.60
N LEU A 17 -6.62 -2.29 -8.66
CA LEU A 17 -6.21 -1.39 -9.75
C LEU A 17 -5.70 -2.17 -10.96
N LYS A 18 -5.06 -3.29 -10.72
CA LYS A 18 -4.51 -4.13 -11.77
C LYS A 18 -4.53 -5.58 -11.30
N GLU A 19 -4.84 -6.51 -12.21
CA GLU A 19 -4.96 -7.92 -11.85
C GLU A 19 -3.66 -8.71 -11.99
N THR A 20 -2.82 -8.35 -12.96
CA THR A 20 -1.56 -9.11 -13.22
C THR A 20 -0.44 -8.17 -13.62
N PRO A 21 0.54 -7.91 -12.77
CA PRO A 21 0.60 -8.29 -11.37
C PRO A 21 -0.50 -7.59 -10.55
N LEU A 22 -0.92 -8.23 -9.46
CA LEU A 22 -2.03 -7.71 -8.66
C LEU A 22 -1.62 -6.46 -7.91
N VAL A 23 -2.41 -5.39 -8.05
CA VAL A 23 -2.25 -4.15 -7.28
C VAL A 23 -3.58 -3.85 -6.60
N ILE A 24 -3.56 -3.82 -5.28
CA ILE A 24 -4.73 -3.55 -4.46
C ILE A 24 -4.48 -2.31 -3.62
N ILE A 25 -5.44 -1.40 -3.57
CA ILE A 25 -5.41 -0.26 -2.67
C ILE A 25 -6.49 -0.43 -1.60
N ASP A 26 -6.16 -0.04 -0.37
CA ASP A 26 -7.08 -0.11 0.76
C ASP A 26 -6.81 1.05 1.72
N GLY A 27 -7.85 1.78 2.05
CA GLY A 27 -7.77 2.97 2.90
C GLY A 27 -7.70 2.70 4.40
N ALA A 28 -7.17 1.55 4.81
CA ALA A 28 -6.99 1.25 6.22
C ALA A 28 -6.18 2.37 6.89
N HIS A 29 -6.74 2.97 7.95
CA HIS A 29 -6.14 4.14 8.60
C HIS A 29 -6.26 4.10 10.12
N ASN A 30 -6.58 2.94 10.68
CA ASN A 30 -6.61 2.70 12.12
C ASN A 30 -6.28 1.23 12.39
N LEU A 31 -6.02 0.90 13.64
CA LEU A 31 -5.61 -0.46 13.98
C LEU A 31 -6.64 -1.53 13.61
N PRO A 32 -7.95 -1.37 13.88
CA PRO A 32 -8.90 -2.39 13.46
C PRO A 32 -8.91 -2.65 11.95
N ALA A 33 -8.77 -1.59 11.15
CA ALA A 33 -8.71 -1.72 9.69
C ALA A 33 -7.40 -2.40 9.25
N ILE A 34 -6.30 -2.10 9.91
CA ILE A 34 -5.02 -2.77 9.66
C ILE A 34 -5.13 -4.27 9.96
N GLU A 35 -5.81 -4.65 11.04
CA GLU A 35 -6.00 -6.07 11.34
C GLU A 35 -6.78 -6.79 10.23
N ARG A 36 -7.81 -6.14 9.67
CA ARG A 36 -8.54 -6.72 8.54
C ARG A 36 -7.67 -6.83 7.29
N LEU A 37 -6.84 -5.81 7.04
CA LEU A 37 -5.90 -5.84 5.93
C LEU A 37 -4.92 -7.01 6.05
N VAL A 38 -4.37 -7.21 7.25
CA VAL A 38 -3.46 -8.32 7.53
C VAL A 38 -4.14 -9.66 7.25
N GLN A 39 -5.38 -9.83 7.69
CA GLN A 39 -6.14 -11.05 7.43
C GLN A 39 -6.31 -11.28 5.92
N ASN A 40 -6.62 -10.22 5.17
CA ASN A 40 -6.78 -10.33 3.72
C ASN A 40 -5.45 -10.69 3.04
N MET A 41 -4.36 -10.05 3.44
CA MET A 41 -3.05 -10.33 2.86
C MET A 41 -2.60 -11.76 3.16
N THR A 42 -2.79 -12.22 4.39
CA THR A 42 -2.37 -13.58 4.77
C THR A 42 -3.20 -14.67 4.12
N ALA A 43 -4.41 -14.35 3.65
CA ALA A 43 -5.24 -15.28 2.90
C ALA A 43 -4.69 -15.56 1.49
N HIS A 44 -3.82 -14.70 0.95
CA HIS A 44 -3.21 -14.86 -0.36
C HIS A 44 -1.94 -15.71 -0.26
N VAL A 45 -2.11 -17.00 -0.07
CA VAL A 45 -1.01 -17.95 0.14
C VAL A 45 -0.17 -18.10 -1.14
N GLY A 46 1.13 -18.20 -0.99
CA GLY A 46 2.06 -18.47 -2.09
C GLY A 46 2.41 -17.25 -2.93
N LYS A 47 2.02 -16.07 -2.51
CA LYS A 47 2.32 -14.82 -3.23
C LYS A 47 3.47 -14.08 -2.56
N ARG A 48 4.28 -13.38 -3.38
CA ARG A 48 5.28 -12.45 -2.89
C ARG A 48 4.62 -11.09 -2.74
N GLN A 49 4.46 -10.65 -1.52
CA GLN A 49 3.74 -9.43 -1.22
C GLN A 49 4.68 -8.30 -0.88
N THR A 50 4.40 -7.12 -1.43
CA THR A 50 5.03 -5.87 -1.09
C THR A 50 3.93 -4.93 -0.61
N LEU A 51 4.21 -4.21 0.47
CA LEU A 51 3.27 -3.25 1.04
C LEU A 51 3.85 -1.84 0.86
N LEU A 52 3.10 -1.00 0.15
CA LEU A 52 3.42 0.42 0.00
C LEU A 52 2.57 1.19 1.00
N PHE A 53 3.21 1.85 1.95
CA PHE A 53 2.54 2.49 3.07
C PHE A 53 2.87 3.97 3.11
N SER A 54 1.84 4.80 3.25
CA SER A 54 1.99 6.20 3.63
C SER A 54 0.80 6.63 4.47
N ALA A 55 1.04 7.62 5.31
CA ALA A 55 0.02 8.13 6.22
C ALA A 55 0.37 9.55 6.62
N LEU A 56 -0.58 10.21 7.27
CA LEU A 56 -0.29 11.49 7.92
C LEU A 56 0.63 11.24 9.11
N THR A 57 1.48 12.21 9.41
CA THR A 57 2.38 12.15 10.57
C THR A 57 1.55 12.29 11.84
N ARG A 58 1.27 11.15 12.48
CA ARG A 58 0.49 11.05 13.72
C ARG A 58 1.00 9.88 14.55
N LYS A 59 0.65 9.89 15.83
CA LYS A 59 0.97 8.79 16.74
C LYS A 59 0.43 7.46 16.23
N ASP A 60 -0.80 7.47 15.71
CA ASP A 60 -1.47 6.26 15.19
C ASP A 60 -0.75 5.65 14.00
N SER A 61 -0.15 6.48 13.15
CA SER A 61 0.58 6.02 11.97
C SER A 61 1.76 5.16 12.35
N LYS A 62 2.48 5.54 13.40
CA LYS A 62 3.60 4.76 13.92
C LYS A 62 3.12 3.42 14.48
N GLN A 63 2.01 3.43 15.21
CA GLN A 63 1.45 2.21 15.77
C GLN A 63 1.00 1.25 14.67
N MET A 64 0.37 1.76 13.61
CA MET A 64 -0.03 0.96 12.46
C MET A 64 1.18 0.31 11.79
N LEU A 65 2.23 1.09 11.59
CA LEU A 65 3.45 0.57 10.95
C LEU A 65 4.10 -0.53 11.78
N LEU A 66 4.20 -0.33 13.09
CA LEU A 66 4.76 -1.33 13.99
C LEU A 66 3.93 -2.62 13.96
N ARG A 67 2.61 -2.48 13.92
CA ARG A 67 1.72 -3.64 13.85
C ARG A 67 1.87 -4.40 12.53
N LEU A 68 1.99 -3.68 11.42
CA LEU A 68 2.21 -4.31 10.12
C LEU A 68 3.54 -5.06 10.09
N GLN A 69 4.59 -4.47 10.63
CA GLN A 69 5.90 -5.10 10.69
C GLN A 69 5.86 -6.39 11.53
N GLU A 70 5.16 -6.36 12.66
CA GLU A 70 5.01 -7.51 13.54
C GLU A 70 4.18 -8.63 12.90
N ALA A 71 3.06 -8.25 12.27
CA ALA A 71 2.12 -9.21 11.71
C ALA A 71 2.58 -9.82 10.39
N LEU A 72 3.41 -9.10 9.62
CA LEU A 72 3.81 -9.47 8.28
C LEU A 72 5.34 -9.49 8.15
N PRO A 73 6.02 -10.37 8.90
CA PRO A 73 7.50 -10.33 8.94
C PRO A 73 8.18 -10.67 7.61
N GLU A 74 7.47 -11.35 6.70
CA GLU A 74 8.02 -11.73 5.38
C GLU A 74 7.70 -10.72 4.29
N VAL A 75 6.89 -9.70 4.57
CA VAL A 75 6.46 -8.72 3.57
C VAL A 75 7.46 -7.57 3.53
N ASN A 76 7.87 -7.19 2.32
CA ASN A 76 8.68 -5.98 2.13
C ASN A 76 7.77 -4.77 2.26
N ILE A 77 8.12 -3.87 3.17
CA ILE A 77 7.35 -2.64 3.40
C ILE A 77 8.13 -1.47 2.82
N ILE A 78 7.52 -0.76 1.88
CA ILE A 78 8.08 0.47 1.32
C ILE A 78 7.27 1.63 1.88
N LEU A 79 7.93 2.50 2.61
CA LEU A 79 7.33 3.72 3.13
C LEU A 79 7.50 4.82 2.09
N THR A 80 6.48 5.65 1.93
CA THR A 80 6.52 6.71 0.93
C THR A 80 5.82 7.96 1.46
N SER A 81 5.95 9.06 0.75
CA SER A 81 5.24 10.30 1.03
C SER A 81 4.16 10.56 0.00
N PHE A 82 3.24 11.45 0.33
CA PHE A 82 2.21 11.92 -0.59
C PHE A 82 1.91 13.39 -0.28
N HIS A 83 0.93 13.98 -0.97
CA HIS A 83 0.68 15.43 -0.89
C HIS A 83 -0.71 15.69 -0.29
N PRO A 84 -0.87 15.61 1.04
CA PRO A 84 -2.17 15.84 1.67
C PRO A 84 -2.55 17.33 1.62
N SER A 85 -3.83 17.60 1.52
CA SER A 85 -4.35 18.97 1.58
C SER A 85 -4.26 19.57 2.98
N LYS A 86 -4.25 18.72 4.01
CA LYS A 86 -4.09 19.11 5.41
C LYS A 86 -3.15 18.15 6.10
N GLY A 87 -2.35 18.67 7.05
CA GLY A 87 -1.38 17.86 7.75
C GLY A 87 -0.15 17.58 6.90
N GLN A 88 0.69 16.70 7.38
CA GLN A 88 1.92 16.33 6.71
C GLN A 88 1.98 14.81 6.54
N SER A 89 2.40 14.39 5.36
CA SER A 89 2.70 12.98 5.11
C SER A 89 3.95 12.57 5.87
N ILE A 90 4.05 11.30 6.21
CA ILE A 90 5.29 10.76 6.75
C ILE A 90 6.43 11.02 5.76
N ALA A 91 7.61 11.29 6.30
CA ALA A 91 8.82 11.53 5.53
C ALA A 91 9.91 10.59 6.05
N ARG A 92 11.04 10.52 5.33
CA ARG A 92 12.14 9.65 5.73
C ARG A 92 12.56 9.89 7.19
N SER A 93 12.61 11.14 7.63
CA SER A 93 13.02 11.47 8.99
C SER A 93 12.07 10.93 10.06
N ASP A 94 10.79 10.84 9.75
CA ASP A 94 9.78 10.33 10.69
C ASP A 94 9.90 8.82 10.92
N VAL A 95 10.50 8.10 9.97
CA VAL A 95 10.53 6.65 9.99
C VAL A 95 11.94 6.06 10.09
N GLU A 96 12.96 6.91 10.27
CA GLU A 96 14.35 6.47 10.35
C GLU A 96 14.58 5.39 11.42
N MET A 97 13.83 5.45 12.50
CA MET A 97 13.98 4.48 13.59
C MET A 97 13.63 3.05 13.16
N VAL A 98 12.79 2.90 12.13
CA VAL A 98 12.37 1.58 11.64
C VAL A 98 13.08 1.17 10.36
N LEU A 99 13.81 2.09 9.71
CA LEU A 99 14.50 1.82 8.44
C LEU A 99 15.71 0.89 8.59
N GLY A 100 16.15 0.60 9.79
CA GLY A 100 17.24 -0.36 10.02
C GLY A 100 16.84 -1.81 9.79
N SER A 101 15.56 -2.10 9.67
CA SER A 101 15.06 -3.43 9.37
C SER A 101 15.33 -3.78 7.90
N SER A 102 15.74 -5.02 7.65
CA SER A 102 16.03 -5.50 6.29
C SER A 102 14.80 -5.52 5.38
N LYS A 103 13.59 -5.46 5.95
CA LYS A 103 12.33 -5.55 5.21
C LYS A 103 11.65 -4.20 5.01
N ILE A 104 12.18 -3.12 5.55
CA ILE A 104 11.58 -1.78 5.47
C ILE A 104 12.53 -0.84 4.74
N SER A 105 11.98 -0.14 3.74
CA SER A 105 12.70 0.89 2.98
C SER A 105 11.82 2.12 2.82
N TYR A 106 12.41 3.20 2.32
CA TYR A 106 11.67 4.43 2.03
C TYR A 106 11.97 4.89 0.60
N GLU A 107 10.92 5.21 -0.15
CA GLU A 107 11.02 5.83 -1.47
C GLU A 107 10.07 7.03 -1.51
N GLU A 108 10.58 8.17 -1.91
CA GLU A 108 9.84 9.42 -1.83
C GLU A 108 8.63 9.46 -2.76
N ASN A 109 8.75 8.90 -3.96
CA ASN A 109 7.72 8.98 -5.00
C ASN A 109 6.99 7.66 -5.13
N PHE A 110 5.74 7.61 -4.64
CA PHE A 110 4.93 6.39 -4.75
C PHE A 110 4.68 5.99 -6.20
N GLU A 111 4.63 6.96 -7.11
CA GLU A 111 4.39 6.72 -8.53
C GLU A 111 5.48 5.82 -9.13
N ASP A 112 6.73 6.06 -8.75
CA ASP A 112 7.86 5.27 -9.23
C ASP A 112 7.79 3.83 -8.73
N VAL A 113 7.34 3.66 -7.50
CA VAL A 113 7.18 2.32 -6.91
C VAL A 113 6.12 1.54 -7.68
N ILE A 114 4.96 2.16 -7.89
CA ILE A 114 3.85 1.50 -8.59
C ILE A 114 4.22 1.22 -10.05
N ASP A 115 4.85 2.17 -10.73
CA ASP A 115 5.27 1.98 -12.13
C ASP A 115 6.28 0.84 -12.26
N ARG A 116 7.26 0.79 -11.37
CA ARG A 116 8.26 -0.28 -11.38
C ARG A 116 7.60 -1.64 -11.15
N PHE A 117 6.69 -1.70 -10.19
CA PHE A 117 5.98 -2.95 -9.88
C PHE A 117 5.12 -3.40 -11.05
N THR A 118 4.35 -2.50 -11.65
CA THR A 118 3.43 -2.83 -12.73
C THR A 118 4.12 -3.12 -14.06
N SER A 119 5.41 -2.79 -14.17
CA SER A 119 6.21 -3.16 -15.34
C SER A 119 6.62 -4.63 -15.33
N SER A 120 6.48 -5.31 -14.20
CA SER A 120 6.74 -6.75 -14.09
C SER A 120 5.57 -7.53 -14.70
N THR A 121 5.87 -8.74 -15.17
CA THR A 121 4.85 -9.68 -15.65
C THR A 121 4.63 -10.84 -14.69
N ASP A 122 5.21 -10.75 -13.49
CA ASP A 122 5.14 -11.82 -12.51
C ASP A 122 3.75 -11.88 -11.86
N ASP A 123 2.99 -12.92 -12.18
CA ASP A 123 1.64 -13.13 -11.68
C ASP A 123 1.60 -13.59 -10.21
N LYS A 124 2.75 -13.90 -9.62
CA LYS A 124 2.85 -14.29 -8.21
C LYS A 124 3.18 -13.12 -7.28
N SER A 125 3.52 -11.97 -7.83
CA SER A 125 3.80 -10.77 -7.03
C SER A 125 2.54 -9.94 -6.84
N GLU A 126 2.40 -9.41 -5.63
CA GLU A 126 1.28 -8.54 -5.27
C GLU A 126 1.80 -7.25 -4.62
N LEU A 127 1.20 -6.14 -4.98
CA LEU A 127 1.44 -4.85 -4.34
C LEU A 127 0.17 -4.40 -3.62
N TRP A 128 0.29 -4.20 -2.32
CA TRP A 128 -0.78 -3.70 -1.47
C TRP A 128 -0.43 -2.29 -1.04
N VAL A 129 -1.36 -1.35 -1.23
CA VAL A 129 -1.13 0.08 -0.98
C VAL A 129 -2.12 0.54 0.08
N THR A 130 -1.62 1.10 1.18
CA THR A 130 -2.46 1.43 2.32
C THR A 130 -1.86 2.52 3.22
N GLY A 131 -2.59 2.90 4.25
CA GLY A 131 -2.12 3.72 5.37
C GLY A 131 -2.95 4.96 5.67
N SER A 132 -3.67 5.48 4.69
CA SER A 132 -4.49 6.67 4.85
C SER A 132 -5.51 6.76 3.73
N LEU A 133 -6.71 7.19 4.07
CA LEU A 133 -7.73 7.48 3.05
C LEU A 133 -7.25 8.56 2.09
N TYR A 134 -6.53 9.57 2.60
CA TYR A 134 -6.00 10.65 1.76
C TYR A 134 -4.93 10.15 0.80
N PHE A 135 -4.05 9.28 1.28
CA PHE A 135 -3.02 8.68 0.44
C PHE A 135 -3.66 7.83 -0.67
N ILE A 136 -4.60 6.98 -0.31
CA ILE A 136 -5.28 6.11 -1.28
C ILE A 136 -6.05 6.94 -2.32
N ALA A 137 -6.68 8.04 -1.90
CA ALA A 137 -7.36 8.93 -2.83
C ALA A 137 -6.37 9.54 -3.84
N GLU A 138 -5.19 9.95 -3.39
CA GLU A 138 -4.15 10.49 -4.29
C GLU A 138 -3.63 9.41 -5.24
N VAL A 139 -3.39 8.21 -4.75
CA VAL A 139 -2.95 7.07 -5.58
C VAL A 139 -4.01 6.75 -6.64
N ARG A 140 -5.27 6.67 -6.23
CA ARG A 140 -6.37 6.35 -7.14
C ARG A 140 -6.52 7.41 -8.22
N HIS A 141 -6.43 8.68 -7.84
CA HIS A 141 -6.50 9.79 -8.79
C HIS A 141 -5.34 9.74 -9.78
N TRP A 142 -4.13 9.56 -9.30
CA TRP A 142 -2.95 9.43 -10.17
C TRP A 142 -3.08 8.25 -11.13
N TRP A 143 -3.50 7.09 -10.62
CA TRP A 143 -3.64 5.89 -11.44
C TRP A 143 -4.65 6.10 -12.59
N LYS A 144 -5.78 6.74 -12.31
CA LYS A 144 -6.81 6.97 -13.31
C LYS A 144 -6.45 8.01 -14.34
N ASN A 145 -5.61 8.97 -13.98
CA ASN A 145 -5.23 10.08 -14.86
C ASN A 145 -3.88 9.91 -15.53
N ARG A 146 -3.15 8.85 -15.22
CA ARG A 146 -1.88 8.59 -15.89
C ARG A 146 -2.11 8.19 -17.34
N LYS A 147 -1.16 8.55 -18.20
CA LYS A 147 -1.22 8.11 -19.59
C LYS A 147 -0.79 6.65 -19.66
N PRO A 148 -1.49 5.80 -20.46
CA PRO A 148 -1.01 4.44 -20.69
C PRO A 148 0.40 4.51 -21.27
N LYS A 149 1.29 3.65 -20.76
CA LYS A 149 2.62 3.53 -21.35
C LYS A 149 2.46 2.94 -22.74
N GLU A 150 3.03 3.62 -23.72
CA GLU A 150 3.13 3.05 -25.06
C GLU A 150 4.11 1.87 -24.99
N GLU A 151 3.65 0.76 -25.47
CA GLU A 151 4.49 -0.44 -25.55
C GLU A 151 5.37 -0.40 -26.79
#